data_59af20b19f01b8845cf255540df1383a
#
_entry.id   59af20b19f01b8845cf255540df1383a
#
_cell.length_a   1.000
_cell.length_b   1.000
_cell.length_c   1.000
_cell.angle_alpha   90.00
_cell.angle_beta   90.00
_cell.angle_gamma   90.00
#
_symmetry.space_group_name_H-M   'P 1'
#
loop_
_entity.id
_entity.type
_entity.pdbx_description
1 polymer ?
#
loop_
_entity_poly.entity_id
_entity_poly.type
_entity_poly.pdbx_seq_one_letter_code
_entity_poly.pdbx_strand_id
1 'polypeptide(L)'
;MKQYKRVCAKIDLDAVLFNMESMHQNINPETKMMAVIKTDAYGHGAVQIAHTIEKLDYLFGFAVATVEEGVELRKSGIQKPILILGYVFPEQYETIVTYQIRTSVCTYEMAKELSDTAETLNMDYPIHIILDTGMSRLGFQITEESAQTIAQIAKLPHIIMEGIFTHFAKADEKEKDNTFLQIAKFEKMLSWLEKRQVTFQYRHCSNSAGIVEIPKANFDMVRAGITLYGLWPSSEVR
;
A
#
# COMPACT_ATOMS: atom_id res chain seq x y z
N MET A 1 1.12 -25.98 19.46
CA MET A 1 0.11 -24.89 19.56
C MET A 1 -0.34 -24.76 21.00
N LYS A 2 -0.25 -23.57 21.64
CA LYS A 2 -0.79 -23.39 23.00
C LYS A 2 -2.31 -23.45 22.94
N GLN A 3 -2.94 -24.36 23.69
CA GLN A 3 -4.40 -24.38 23.85
C GLN A 3 -4.79 -23.44 24.99
N TYR A 4 -5.52 -22.36 24.65
CA TYR A 4 -6.11 -21.46 25.62
C TYR A 4 -7.50 -21.98 26.00
N LYS A 5 -7.68 -22.31 27.30
CA LYS A 5 -8.95 -22.91 27.77
C LYS A 5 -10.07 -21.91 28.12
N ARG A 6 -9.74 -20.61 28.26
CA ARG A 6 -10.70 -19.59 28.69
C ARG A 6 -11.26 -18.75 27.55
N VAL A 7 -10.37 -18.16 26.75
CA VAL A 7 -10.72 -17.29 25.64
C VAL A 7 -9.73 -17.54 24.51
N CYS A 8 -10.24 -17.71 23.29
CA CYS A 8 -9.43 -17.73 22.08
C CYS A 8 -10.19 -17.08 20.92
N ALA A 9 -9.47 -16.44 20.03
CA ALA A 9 -9.98 -16.09 18.71
C ALA A 9 -9.65 -17.26 17.76
N LYS A 10 -10.64 -17.80 17.08
CA LYS A 10 -10.46 -18.80 16.04
C LYS A 10 -10.49 -18.09 14.69
N ILE A 11 -9.36 -18.08 14.00
CA ILE A 11 -9.24 -17.49 12.67
C ILE A 11 -9.47 -18.57 11.62
N ASP A 12 -10.42 -18.30 10.73
CA ASP A 12 -10.73 -19.15 9.58
C ASP A 12 -9.95 -18.65 8.36
N LEU A 13 -8.88 -19.35 7.99
CA LEU A 13 -8.01 -18.97 6.87
C LEU A 13 -8.69 -19.22 5.51
N ASP A 14 -9.62 -20.17 5.42
CA ASP A 14 -10.38 -20.42 4.19
C ASP A 14 -11.36 -19.24 3.94
N ALA A 15 -11.93 -18.66 5.01
CA ALA A 15 -12.74 -17.45 4.90
C ALA A 15 -11.91 -16.25 4.43
N VAL A 16 -10.67 -16.11 4.88
CA VAL A 16 -9.74 -15.06 4.40
C VAL A 16 -9.48 -15.22 2.90
N LEU A 17 -9.19 -16.45 2.46
CA LEU A 17 -9.00 -16.76 1.03
C LEU A 17 -10.25 -16.45 0.22
N PHE A 18 -11.41 -16.90 0.68
CA PHE A 18 -12.71 -16.62 0.04
C PHE A 18 -12.95 -15.10 -0.09
N ASN A 19 -12.65 -14.31 0.94
CA ASN A 19 -12.82 -12.87 0.90
C ASN A 19 -11.90 -12.21 -0.14
N MET A 20 -10.64 -12.67 -0.27
CA MET A 20 -9.72 -12.20 -1.31
C MET A 20 -10.25 -12.50 -2.70
N GLU A 21 -10.68 -13.74 -2.95
CA GLU A 21 -11.22 -14.17 -4.24
C GLU A 21 -12.50 -13.41 -4.59
N SER A 22 -13.41 -13.22 -3.62
CA SER A 22 -14.64 -12.49 -3.81
C SER A 22 -14.40 -11.02 -4.18
N MET A 23 -13.44 -10.36 -3.56
CA MET A 23 -13.05 -8.99 -3.93
C MET A 23 -12.43 -8.96 -5.34
N HIS A 24 -11.56 -9.92 -5.67
CA HIS A 24 -10.92 -9.97 -6.98
C HIS A 24 -11.93 -10.18 -8.11
N GLN A 25 -12.96 -10.99 -7.90
CA GLN A 25 -14.03 -11.20 -8.88
C GLN A 25 -14.85 -9.95 -9.19
N ASN A 26 -14.84 -8.95 -8.31
CA ASN A 26 -15.58 -7.69 -8.46
C ASN A 26 -14.74 -6.51 -8.97
N ILE A 27 -13.48 -6.74 -9.32
CA ILE A 27 -12.61 -5.73 -9.93
C ILE A 27 -12.13 -6.19 -11.31
N ASN A 28 -11.47 -5.29 -12.06
CA ASN A 28 -10.86 -5.68 -13.32
C ASN A 28 -9.83 -6.80 -13.09
N PRO A 29 -9.82 -7.90 -13.85
CA PRO A 29 -8.89 -9.01 -13.69
C PRO A 29 -7.40 -8.62 -13.76
N GLU A 30 -7.06 -7.55 -14.48
CA GLU A 30 -5.70 -7.04 -14.58
C GLU A 30 -5.28 -6.21 -13.35
N THR A 31 -6.25 -5.73 -12.55
CA THR A 31 -5.97 -4.95 -11.35
C THR A 31 -5.36 -5.84 -10.27
N LYS A 32 -4.16 -5.52 -9.82
CA LYS A 32 -3.51 -6.24 -8.74
C LYS A 32 -4.13 -5.92 -7.38
N MET A 33 -3.98 -6.83 -6.44
CA MET A 33 -4.43 -6.64 -5.06
C MET A 33 -3.22 -6.63 -4.12
N MET A 34 -3.25 -5.71 -3.15
CA MET A 34 -2.32 -5.67 -2.02
C MET A 34 -3.11 -5.97 -0.75
N ALA A 35 -2.71 -6.98 0.01
CA ALA A 35 -3.33 -7.34 1.27
C ALA A 35 -2.76 -6.49 2.41
N VAL A 36 -3.61 -5.74 3.12
CA VAL A 36 -3.20 -4.91 4.26
C VAL A 36 -3.25 -5.75 5.53
N ILE A 37 -2.08 -6.17 6.01
CA ILE A 37 -1.90 -7.09 7.14
C ILE A 37 -1.12 -6.46 8.31
N LYS A 38 -1.13 -5.13 8.39
CA LYS A 38 -0.54 -4.38 9.52
C LYS A 38 -1.21 -4.74 10.85
N THR A 39 -0.56 -4.43 11.98
CA THR A 39 -1.05 -4.69 13.35
C THR A 39 -1.45 -6.16 13.54
N ASP A 40 -0.50 -7.04 13.17
CA ASP A 40 -0.70 -8.49 13.17
C ASP A 40 -1.98 -8.92 12.41
N ALA A 41 -2.15 -8.37 11.18
CA ALA A 41 -3.34 -8.58 10.36
C ALA A 41 -4.63 -8.22 11.13
N TYR A 42 -4.66 -7.04 11.73
CA TYR A 42 -5.77 -6.57 12.58
C TYR A 42 -6.08 -7.56 13.73
N GLY A 43 -5.05 -8.22 14.25
CA GLY A 43 -5.13 -9.23 15.32
C GLY A 43 -5.47 -10.65 14.84
N HIS A 44 -5.41 -10.92 13.52
CA HIS A 44 -5.74 -12.22 12.94
C HIS A 44 -4.51 -13.10 12.66
N GLY A 45 -3.28 -12.61 12.89
CA GLY A 45 -2.06 -13.35 12.64
C GLY A 45 -1.48 -13.11 11.24
N ALA A 46 -0.63 -12.08 11.11
CA ALA A 46 -0.11 -11.62 9.81
C ALA A 46 0.67 -12.70 9.05
N VAL A 47 1.51 -13.45 9.74
CA VAL A 47 2.33 -14.51 9.13
C VAL A 47 1.47 -15.61 8.52
N GLN A 48 0.47 -16.11 9.27
CA GLN A 48 -0.41 -17.18 8.81
C GLN A 48 -1.27 -16.73 7.63
N ILE A 49 -1.81 -15.51 7.68
CA ILE A 49 -2.57 -14.94 6.57
C ILE A 49 -1.67 -14.76 5.34
N ALA A 50 -0.47 -14.19 5.51
CA ALA A 50 0.44 -14.00 4.40
C ALA A 50 0.77 -15.32 3.69
N HIS A 51 1.13 -16.38 4.42
CA HIS A 51 1.38 -17.70 3.83
C HIS A 51 0.16 -18.29 3.12
N THR A 52 -1.05 -18.02 3.63
CA THR A 52 -2.29 -18.54 3.04
C THR A 52 -2.53 -17.96 1.67
N ILE A 53 -2.35 -16.62 1.52
CA ILE A 53 -2.72 -15.91 0.29
C ILE A 53 -1.54 -15.58 -0.63
N GLU A 54 -0.28 -15.82 -0.21
CA GLU A 54 0.90 -15.47 -1.01
C GLU A 54 0.92 -16.10 -2.40
N LYS A 55 0.29 -17.26 -2.59
CA LYS A 55 0.28 -17.99 -3.86
C LYS A 55 -0.69 -17.44 -4.90
N LEU A 56 -1.55 -16.49 -4.53
CA LEU A 56 -2.54 -15.90 -5.44
C LEU A 56 -1.84 -15.07 -6.53
N ASP A 57 -2.08 -15.35 -7.80
CA ASP A 57 -1.40 -14.71 -8.93
C ASP A 57 -1.74 -13.22 -9.07
N TYR A 58 -2.95 -12.83 -8.67
CA TYR A 58 -3.41 -11.44 -8.67
C TYR A 58 -2.92 -10.65 -7.45
N LEU A 59 -2.37 -11.33 -6.41
CA LEU A 59 -1.80 -10.64 -5.28
C LEU A 59 -0.43 -10.05 -5.65
N PHE A 60 -0.33 -8.71 -5.60
CA PHE A 60 0.94 -8.00 -5.71
C PHE A 60 1.84 -8.31 -4.50
N GLY A 61 1.29 -8.16 -3.29
CA GLY A 61 2.03 -8.32 -2.06
C GLY A 61 1.25 -7.83 -0.84
N PHE A 62 1.99 -7.42 0.18
CA PHE A 62 1.46 -7.10 1.49
C PHE A 62 1.73 -5.65 1.87
N ALA A 63 0.81 -5.04 2.64
CA ALA A 63 1.02 -3.73 3.23
C ALA A 63 1.03 -3.82 4.76
N VAL A 64 2.05 -3.19 5.35
CA VAL A 64 2.29 -3.14 6.79
C VAL A 64 2.39 -1.69 7.27
N ALA A 65 2.44 -1.46 8.57
CA ALA A 65 2.57 -0.12 9.15
C ALA A 65 4.00 0.22 9.51
N THR A 66 4.81 -0.75 9.93
CA THR A 66 6.15 -0.54 10.47
C THR A 66 7.20 -1.44 9.83
N VAL A 67 8.47 -1.11 10.06
CA VAL A 67 9.61 -1.90 9.60
C VAL A 67 9.64 -3.27 10.27
N GLU A 68 9.34 -3.33 11.55
CA GLU A 68 9.34 -4.56 12.35
C GLU A 68 8.35 -5.59 11.79
N GLU A 69 7.14 -5.16 11.45
CA GLU A 69 6.13 -6.01 10.80
C GLU A 69 6.63 -6.56 9.46
N GLY A 70 7.27 -5.71 8.65
CA GLY A 70 7.84 -6.12 7.36
C GLY A 70 8.99 -7.11 7.51
N VAL A 71 9.89 -6.89 8.48
CA VAL A 71 11.01 -7.79 8.80
C VAL A 71 10.51 -9.13 9.32
N GLU A 72 9.47 -9.14 10.16
CA GLU A 72 8.85 -10.38 10.64
C GLU A 72 8.34 -11.24 9.48
N LEU A 73 7.62 -10.62 8.54
CA LEU A 73 7.15 -11.32 7.33
C LEU A 73 8.31 -11.88 6.50
N ARG A 74 9.39 -11.11 6.29
CA ARG A 74 10.57 -11.59 5.57
C ARG A 74 11.24 -12.75 6.28
N LYS A 75 11.41 -12.66 7.61
CA LYS A 75 11.97 -13.75 8.43
C LYS A 75 11.09 -15.00 8.45
N SER A 76 9.80 -14.87 8.26
CA SER A 76 8.88 -16.00 8.11
C SER A 76 8.93 -16.65 6.72
N GLY A 77 9.67 -16.08 5.76
CA GLY A 77 9.88 -16.65 4.43
C GLY A 77 9.01 -16.03 3.32
N ILE A 78 8.23 -14.99 3.60
CA ILE A 78 7.42 -14.29 2.60
C ILE A 78 8.32 -13.64 1.54
N GLN A 79 8.06 -13.95 0.26
CA GLN A 79 8.84 -13.46 -0.90
C GLN A 79 8.16 -12.30 -1.65
N LYS A 80 6.83 -12.28 -1.70
CA LYS A 80 6.10 -11.20 -2.40
C LYS A 80 6.46 -9.82 -1.86
N PRO A 81 6.28 -8.75 -2.65
CA PRO A 81 6.48 -7.36 -2.22
C PRO A 81 5.83 -7.04 -0.86
N ILE A 82 6.52 -6.28 -0.04
CA ILE A 82 5.99 -5.72 1.21
C ILE A 82 6.14 -4.21 1.14
N LEU A 83 5.07 -3.47 1.40
CA LEU A 83 5.04 -2.00 1.41
C LEU A 83 4.71 -1.49 2.80
N ILE A 84 5.57 -0.64 3.36
CA ILE A 84 5.26 0.12 4.57
C ILE A 84 4.43 1.33 4.19
N LEU A 85 3.20 1.41 4.73
CA LEU A 85 2.28 2.53 4.48
C LEU A 85 2.53 3.74 5.40
N GLY A 86 3.28 3.53 6.49
CA GLY A 86 3.67 4.56 7.45
C GLY A 86 4.95 5.28 7.05
N TYR A 87 5.35 6.23 7.90
CA TYR A 87 6.65 6.88 7.81
C TYR A 87 7.73 5.94 8.34
N VAL A 88 8.89 5.94 7.68
CA VAL A 88 10.08 5.20 8.11
C VAL A 88 11.16 6.21 8.51
N PHE A 89 11.78 6.00 9.66
CA PHE A 89 12.84 6.86 10.17
C PHE A 89 14.21 6.51 9.57
N PRO A 90 15.13 7.48 9.44
CA PRO A 90 16.44 7.28 8.81
C PRO A 90 17.24 6.10 9.38
N GLU A 91 17.16 5.86 10.67
CA GLU A 91 17.87 4.77 11.35
C GLU A 91 17.45 3.36 10.86
N GLN A 92 16.34 3.28 10.13
CA GLN A 92 15.77 2.02 9.63
C GLN A 92 16.00 1.81 8.13
N TYR A 93 16.60 2.79 7.41
CA TYR A 93 16.75 2.71 5.94
C TYR A 93 17.63 1.53 5.50
N GLU A 94 18.75 1.30 6.17
CA GLU A 94 19.60 0.14 5.90
C GLU A 94 18.81 -1.18 6.02
N THR A 95 17.98 -1.28 7.05
CA THR A 95 17.14 -2.46 7.28
C THR A 95 16.16 -2.67 6.14
N ILE A 96 15.39 -1.63 5.75
CA ILE A 96 14.36 -1.81 4.72
C ILE A 96 14.95 -2.06 3.33
N VAL A 97 16.10 -1.47 3.02
CA VAL A 97 16.82 -1.74 1.76
C VAL A 97 17.33 -3.18 1.75
N THR A 98 18.01 -3.63 2.82
CA THR A 98 18.54 -4.99 2.94
C THR A 98 17.46 -6.07 2.83
N TYR A 99 16.33 -5.88 3.48
CA TYR A 99 15.20 -6.81 3.44
C TYR A 99 14.28 -6.62 2.22
N GLN A 100 14.61 -5.69 1.32
CA GLN A 100 13.77 -5.35 0.14
C GLN A 100 12.31 -5.08 0.53
N ILE A 101 12.11 -4.28 1.57
CA ILE A 101 10.79 -3.82 2.03
C ILE A 101 10.57 -2.42 1.47
N ARG A 102 9.57 -2.25 0.60
CA ARG A 102 9.22 -0.96 -0.01
C ARG A 102 8.72 0.02 1.04
N THR A 103 8.95 1.30 0.80
CA THR A 103 8.41 2.34 1.69
C THR A 103 7.64 3.41 0.94
N SER A 104 6.73 4.08 1.68
CA SER A 104 6.03 5.28 1.23
C SER A 104 6.94 6.50 1.36
N VAL A 105 7.22 7.19 0.27
CA VAL A 105 8.08 8.38 0.24
C VAL A 105 7.21 9.64 0.14
N CYS A 106 7.45 10.60 1.05
CA CYS A 106 6.66 11.84 1.17
C CYS A 106 7.51 13.12 1.14
N THR A 107 8.84 13.03 1.10
CA THR A 107 9.75 14.19 0.95
C THR A 107 10.93 13.84 0.04
N TYR A 108 11.60 14.88 -0.47
CA TYR A 108 12.82 14.72 -1.26
C TYR A 108 13.98 14.19 -0.41
N GLU A 109 14.12 14.71 0.79
CA GLU A 109 15.17 14.35 1.75
C GLU A 109 15.11 12.85 2.05
N MET A 110 13.93 12.33 2.34
CA MET A 110 13.71 10.90 2.55
C MET A 110 14.16 10.07 1.33
N ALA A 111 13.77 10.49 0.12
CA ALA A 111 14.16 9.79 -1.10
C ALA A 111 15.67 9.84 -1.34
N LYS A 112 16.31 10.99 -1.06
CA LYS A 112 17.76 11.17 -1.22
C LYS A 112 18.55 10.27 -0.27
N GLU A 113 18.18 10.24 1.01
CA GLU A 113 18.82 9.38 2.01
C GLU A 113 18.63 7.88 1.70
N LEU A 114 17.44 7.48 1.19
CA LEU A 114 17.20 6.13 0.70
C LEU A 114 18.07 5.79 -0.52
N SER A 115 18.23 6.74 -1.45
CA SER A 115 19.13 6.60 -2.60
C SER A 115 20.58 6.37 -2.15
N ASP A 116 21.08 7.18 -1.20
CA ASP A 116 22.45 7.08 -0.68
C ASP A 116 22.66 5.73 0.05
N THR A 117 21.65 5.28 0.79
CA THR A 117 21.67 3.98 1.44
C THR A 117 21.69 2.84 0.43
N ALA A 118 20.85 2.92 -0.60
CA ALA A 118 20.78 1.93 -1.67
C ALA A 118 22.09 1.85 -2.47
N GLU A 119 22.71 3.01 -2.77
CA GLU A 119 24.02 3.09 -3.39
C GLU A 119 25.10 2.41 -2.53
N THR A 120 25.13 2.70 -1.23
CA THR A 120 26.09 2.09 -0.28
C THR A 120 25.96 0.58 -0.25
N LEU A 121 24.74 0.06 -0.33
CA LEU A 121 24.46 -1.38 -0.35
C LEU A 121 24.56 -1.99 -1.76
N ASN A 122 24.81 -1.18 -2.80
CA ASN A 122 24.82 -1.56 -4.21
C ASN A 122 23.52 -2.32 -4.62
N MET A 123 22.38 -1.75 -4.24
CA MET A 123 21.05 -2.34 -4.46
C MET A 123 20.11 -1.31 -5.07
N ASP A 124 19.33 -1.71 -6.07
CA ASP A 124 18.21 -0.89 -6.54
C ASP A 124 17.01 -1.03 -5.59
N TYR A 125 16.35 0.10 -5.27
CA TYR A 125 15.34 0.15 -4.24
C TYR A 125 14.02 0.72 -4.76
N PRO A 126 12.94 -0.11 -4.83
CA PRO A 126 11.62 0.34 -5.25
C PRO A 126 10.91 1.12 -4.15
N ILE A 127 10.37 2.27 -4.53
CA ILE A 127 9.59 3.16 -3.65
C ILE A 127 8.19 3.39 -4.19
N HIS A 128 7.27 3.74 -3.30
CA HIS A 128 5.96 4.26 -3.64
C HIS A 128 5.82 5.71 -3.18
N ILE A 129 5.52 6.63 -4.08
CA ILE A 129 5.20 8.02 -3.72
C ILE A 129 3.82 8.07 -3.09
N ILE A 130 3.70 8.67 -1.92
CA ILE A 130 2.42 8.92 -1.28
C ILE A 130 1.98 10.38 -1.48
N LEU A 131 0.72 10.56 -1.89
CA LEU A 131 0.08 11.85 -2.11
C LEU A 131 -0.97 12.13 -1.02
N ASP A 132 -0.99 13.33 -0.50
CA ASP A 132 -2.10 13.80 0.32
C ASP A 132 -3.12 14.54 -0.54
N THR A 133 -4.15 13.82 -0.95
CA THR A 133 -5.27 14.38 -1.72
C THR A 133 -6.40 14.91 -0.85
N GLY A 134 -6.28 14.76 0.49
CA GLY A 134 -7.29 15.23 1.44
C GLY A 134 -7.48 14.36 2.69
N MET A 135 -6.61 13.36 2.92
CA MET A 135 -6.56 12.62 4.19
C MET A 135 -5.89 13.44 5.30
N SER A 136 -5.02 14.39 4.94
CA SER A 136 -4.31 15.29 5.85
C SER A 136 -3.47 14.56 6.91
N ARG A 137 -2.77 13.54 6.46
CA ARG A 137 -1.95 12.69 7.35
C ARG A 137 -0.49 12.59 6.91
N LEU A 138 -0.25 12.16 5.68
CA LEU A 138 1.08 11.93 5.12
C LEU A 138 1.01 12.04 3.59
N GLY A 139 2.01 12.64 2.97
CA GLY A 139 2.13 12.68 1.51
C GLY A 139 2.44 14.05 0.94
N PHE A 140 2.86 14.05 -0.32
CA PHE A 140 3.05 15.28 -1.09
C PHE A 140 1.70 15.97 -1.34
N GLN A 141 1.68 17.29 -1.16
CA GLN A 141 0.52 18.11 -1.50
C GLN A 141 0.35 18.19 -3.02
N ILE A 142 -0.90 18.42 -3.48
CA ILE A 142 -1.21 18.47 -4.91
C ILE A 142 -0.89 19.84 -5.48
N THR A 143 0.40 20.09 -5.68
CA THR A 143 0.96 21.35 -6.25
C THR A 143 1.94 21.03 -7.37
N GLU A 144 2.19 22.00 -8.25
CA GLU A 144 3.21 21.87 -9.30
C GLU A 144 4.62 21.76 -8.73
N GLU A 145 4.88 22.40 -7.61
CA GLU A 145 6.14 22.29 -6.87
C GLU A 145 6.38 20.84 -6.40
N SER A 146 5.36 20.21 -5.82
CA SER A 146 5.43 18.77 -5.46
C SER A 146 5.68 17.89 -6.69
N ALA A 147 5.03 18.17 -7.82
CA ALA A 147 5.28 17.43 -9.06
C ALA A 147 6.72 17.60 -9.57
N GLN A 148 7.29 18.81 -9.42
CA GLN A 148 8.68 19.06 -9.76
C GLN A 148 9.63 18.29 -8.81
N THR A 149 9.36 18.30 -7.52
CA THR A 149 10.12 17.55 -6.51
C THR A 149 10.10 16.04 -6.78
N ILE A 150 8.92 15.48 -7.08
CA ILE A 150 8.79 14.06 -7.43
C ILE A 150 9.58 13.74 -8.72
N ALA A 151 9.60 14.65 -9.70
CA ALA A 151 10.41 14.47 -10.90
C ALA A 151 11.93 14.57 -10.65
N GLN A 152 12.36 15.22 -9.58
CA GLN A 152 13.75 15.18 -9.11
C GLN A 152 14.06 13.85 -8.43
N ILE A 153 13.14 13.33 -7.61
CA ILE A 153 13.27 12.01 -6.98
C ILE A 153 13.43 10.90 -8.03
N ALA A 154 12.69 10.98 -9.14
CA ALA A 154 12.79 10.00 -10.23
C ALA A 154 14.16 9.95 -10.92
N LYS A 155 15.05 10.91 -10.66
CA LYS A 155 16.41 10.96 -11.19
C LYS A 155 17.48 10.50 -10.20
N LEU A 156 17.10 10.20 -8.98
CA LEU A 156 18.04 9.73 -7.97
C LEU A 156 18.57 8.33 -8.35
N PRO A 157 19.88 8.09 -8.19
CA PRO A 157 20.45 6.77 -8.46
C PRO A 157 19.84 5.71 -7.53
N HIS A 158 19.78 4.48 -8.02
CA HIS A 158 19.27 3.33 -7.26
C HIS A 158 17.79 3.44 -6.77
N ILE A 159 17.05 4.46 -7.17
CA ILE A 159 15.61 4.60 -6.85
C ILE A 159 14.76 4.13 -8.04
N ILE A 160 13.84 3.19 -7.77
CA ILE A 160 12.85 2.73 -8.74
C ILE A 160 11.50 3.32 -8.36
N MET A 161 10.91 4.14 -9.24
CA MET A 161 9.57 4.73 -9.08
C MET A 161 8.49 3.65 -9.34
N GLU A 162 8.35 2.67 -8.43
CA GLU A 162 7.48 1.52 -8.63
C GLU A 162 6.00 1.91 -8.55
N GLY A 163 5.62 2.72 -7.57
CA GLY A 163 4.23 3.08 -7.37
C GLY A 163 3.96 4.51 -6.92
N ILE A 164 2.70 4.91 -7.09
CA ILE A 164 2.16 6.17 -6.56
C ILE A 164 0.76 5.94 -6.00
N PHE A 165 0.46 6.52 -4.84
CA PHE A 165 -0.83 6.29 -4.20
C PHE A 165 -1.33 7.44 -3.35
N THR A 166 -2.60 7.37 -3.02
CA THR A 166 -3.25 8.18 -1.98
C THR A 166 -4.11 7.30 -1.08
N HIS A 167 -4.64 7.89 -0.02
CA HIS A 167 -5.62 7.22 0.85
C HIS A 167 -6.88 8.07 0.99
N PHE A 168 -8.04 7.43 0.80
CA PHE A 168 -9.32 8.11 0.94
C PHE A 168 -9.67 8.37 2.40
N ALA A 169 -10.13 9.59 2.67
CA ALA A 169 -10.53 10.00 4.01
C ALA A 169 -11.93 9.48 4.40
N LYS A 170 -12.84 9.39 3.38
CA LYS A 170 -14.28 9.20 3.59
C LYS A 170 -14.92 8.29 2.54
N ALA A 171 -14.18 7.31 2.02
CA ALA A 171 -14.73 6.39 1.02
C ALA A 171 -15.80 5.45 1.59
N ASP A 172 -15.87 5.31 2.90
CA ASP A 172 -16.83 4.51 3.66
C ASP A 172 -18.10 5.25 4.08
N GLU A 173 -18.20 6.56 3.78
CA GLU A 173 -19.42 7.34 3.94
C GLU A 173 -20.33 7.19 2.70
N LYS A 174 -21.65 7.41 2.86
CA LYS A 174 -22.64 7.38 1.77
C LYS A 174 -22.35 8.43 0.71
N GLU A 175 -22.01 9.66 1.13
CA GLU A 175 -21.68 10.75 0.25
C GLU A 175 -20.26 10.63 -0.28
N LYS A 176 -20.10 10.53 -1.61
CA LYS A 176 -18.81 10.26 -2.27
C LYS A 176 -18.11 11.50 -2.82
N ASP A 177 -18.67 12.70 -2.69
CA ASP A 177 -18.12 13.93 -3.28
C ASP A 177 -16.67 14.19 -2.84
N ASN A 178 -16.38 13.99 -1.54
CA ASN A 178 -15.02 14.11 -1.04
C ASN A 178 -14.08 13.11 -1.72
N THR A 179 -14.51 11.87 -1.87
CA THR A 179 -13.70 10.81 -2.51
C THR A 179 -13.48 11.12 -3.99
N PHE A 180 -14.49 11.60 -4.70
CA PHE A 180 -14.35 12.01 -6.10
C PHE A 180 -13.41 13.21 -6.26
N LEU A 181 -13.44 14.16 -5.33
CA LEU A 181 -12.47 15.25 -5.31
C LEU A 181 -11.05 14.75 -5.07
N GLN A 182 -10.85 13.76 -4.19
CA GLN A 182 -9.54 13.14 -3.96
C GLN A 182 -9.03 12.42 -5.23
N ILE A 183 -9.90 11.72 -5.96
CA ILE A 183 -9.56 11.07 -7.25
C ILE A 183 -9.13 12.13 -8.26
N ALA A 184 -9.92 13.21 -8.44
CA ALA A 184 -9.59 14.29 -9.37
C ALA A 184 -8.24 14.97 -9.05
N LYS A 185 -7.92 15.15 -7.77
CA LYS A 185 -6.60 15.64 -7.33
C LYS A 185 -5.48 14.65 -7.65
N PHE A 186 -5.72 13.35 -7.46
CA PHE A 186 -4.76 12.31 -7.79
C PHE A 186 -4.46 12.30 -9.30
N GLU A 187 -5.49 12.29 -10.14
CA GLU A 187 -5.38 12.34 -11.61
C GLU A 187 -4.67 13.61 -12.09
N LYS A 188 -4.95 14.75 -11.44
CA LYS A 188 -4.25 16.02 -11.74
C LYS A 188 -2.74 15.90 -11.49
N MET A 189 -2.32 15.30 -10.37
CA MET A 189 -0.90 15.05 -10.10
C MET A 189 -0.29 14.13 -11.15
N LEU A 190 -0.96 13.03 -11.50
CA LEU A 190 -0.51 12.12 -12.54
C LEU A 190 -0.28 12.85 -13.88
N SER A 191 -1.20 13.72 -14.29
CA SER A 191 -1.06 14.53 -15.51
C SER A 191 0.17 15.46 -15.47
N TRP A 192 0.47 16.05 -14.31
CA TRP A 192 1.66 16.88 -14.16
C TRP A 192 2.96 16.08 -14.20
N LEU A 193 2.96 14.86 -13.66
CA LEU A 193 4.10 13.95 -13.66
C LEU A 193 4.35 13.37 -15.06
N GLU A 194 3.30 13.01 -15.78
CA GLU A 194 3.39 12.54 -17.17
C GLU A 194 4.05 13.59 -18.10
N LYS A 195 3.68 14.87 -17.97
CA LYS A 195 4.33 15.99 -18.69
C LYS A 195 5.82 16.11 -18.37
N ARG A 196 6.26 15.58 -17.22
CA ARG A 196 7.66 15.54 -16.77
C ARG A 196 8.32 14.20 -17.04
N GLN A 197 7.66 13.33 -17.82
CA GLN A 197 8.14 11.98 -18.18
C GLN A 197 8.38 11.07 -16.96
N VAL A 198 7.62 11.26 -15.89
CA VAL A 198 7.61 10.38 -14.72
C VAL A 198 6.41 9.45 -14.81
N THR A 199 6.68 8.16 -14.83
CA THR A 199 5.67 7.10 -14.91
C THR A 199 5.82 6.13 -13.74
N PHE A 200 4.75 5.40 -13.45
CA PHE A 200 4.70 4.40 -12.37
C PHE A 200 4.10 3.11 -12.91
N GLN A 201 4.60 2.00 -12.43
CA GLN A 201 4.03 0.70 -12.74
C GLN A 201 2.67 0.49 -12.04
N TYR A 202 2.53 1.02 -10.82
CA TYR A 202 1.32 0.85 -10.02
C TYR A 202 0.78 2.18 -9.49
N ARG A 203 -0.43 2.54 -9.90
CA ARG A 203 -1.23 3.63 -9.34
C ARG A 203 -2.31 3.02 -8.45
N HIS A 204 -2.45 3.47 -7.20
CA HIS A 204 -3.42 2.86 -6.31
C HIS A 204 -4.07 3.84 -5.33
N CYS A 205 -5.42 3.86 -5.32
CA CYS A 205 -6.21 4.73 -4.45
C CYS A 205 -7.13 3.92 -3.52
N SER A 206 -7.83 2.91 -4.07
CA SER A 206 -8.88 2.17 -3.37
C SER A 206 -8.38 1.47 -2.10
N ASN A 207 -9.04 1.77 -0.99
CA ASN A 207 -9.11 0.95 0.21
C ASN A 207 -10.29 -0.03 0.11
N SER A 208 -10.67 -0.71 1.18
CA SER A 208 -11.80 -1.65 1.19
C SER A 208 -13.10 -1.04 0.67
N ALA A 209 -13.44 0.18 1.08
CA ALA A 209 -14.65 0.86 0.61
C ALA A 209 -14.56 1.22 -0.89
N GLY A 210 -13.39 1.67 -1.35
CA GLY A 210 -13.15 1.95 -2.75
C GLY A 210 -13.27 0.70 -3.63
N ILE A 211 -12.78 -0.45 -3.17
CA ILE A 211 -12.92 -1.73 -3.87
C ILE A 211 -14.40 -2.08 -4.11
N VAL A 212 -15.23 -1.90 -3.08
CA VAL A 212 -16.65 -2.28 -3.12
C VAL A 212 -17.48 -1.32 -3.97
N GLU A 213 -17.28 0.00 -3.87
CA GLU A 213 -18.24 0.98 -4.39
C GLU A 213 -17.68 1.95 -5.44
N ILE A 214 -16.35 2.00 -5.65
CA ILE A 214 -15.74 3.04 -6.50
C ILE A 214 -14.79 2.41 -7.55
N PRO A 215 -15.31 1.64 -8.52
CA PRO A 215 -14.47 0.92 -9.50
C PRO A 215 -13.49 1.82 -10.25
N LYS A 216 -13.84 3.08 -10.53
CA LYS A 216 -12.95 4.03 -11.19
C LYS A 216 -11.70 4.41 -10.40
N ALA A 217 -11.69 4.13 -9.08
CA ALA A 217 -10.55 4.41 -8.21
C ALA A 217 -9.57 3.24 -8.08
N ASN A 218 -9.84 2.10 -8.71
CA ASN A 218 -9.02 0.91 -8.54
C ASN A 218 -7.66 1.03 -9.26
N PHE A 219 -7.61 1.78 -10.37
CA PHE A 219 -6.40 1.95 -11.17
C PHE A 219 -5.68 0.61 -11.40
N ASP A 220 -4.34 0.57 -11.20
CA ASP A 220 -3.54 -0.63 -11.45
C ASP A 220 -3.55 -1.60 -10.27
N MET A 221 -3.87 -1.10 -9.05
CA MET A 221 -3.83 -1.90 -7.84
C MET A 221 -4.78 -1.36 -6.76
N VAL A 222 -5.35 -2.29 -5.98
CA VAL A 222 -6.22 -1.98 -4.83
C VAL A 222 -5.61 -2.51 -3.52
N ARG A 223 -6.01 -1.90 -2.38
CA ARG A 223 -5.52 -2.30 -1.05
C ARG A 223 -6.66 -2.87 -0.21
N ALA A 224 -6.73 -4.20 -0.16
CA ALA A 224 -7.70 -4.95 0.64
C ALA A 224 -7.33 -4.89 2.12
N GLY A 225 -8.10 -4.17 2.91
CA GLY A 225 -7.93 -4.03 4.36
C GLY A 225 -9.02 -4.75 5.13
N ILE A 226 -9.94 -4.01 5.74
CA ILE A 226 -10.93 -4.56 6.67
C ILE A 226 -11.84 -5.62 6.05
N THR A 227 -12.15 -5.54 4.75
CA THR A 227 -12.93 -6.54 4.02
C THR A 227 -12.22 -7.89 3.91
N LEU A 228 -10.90 -7.92 3.95
CA LEU A 228 -10.11 -9.16 4.00
C LEU A 228 -10.50 -10.01 5.23
N TYR A 229 -10.89 -9.37 6.31
CA TYR A 229 -11.26 -9.98 7.58
C TYR A 229 -12.78 -10.20 7.75
N GLY A 230 -13.55 -10.06 6.65
CA GLY A 230 -14.99 -10.29 6.64
C GLY A 230 -15.82 -9.17 7.27
N LEU A 231 -15.24 -7.98 7.42
CA LEU A 231 -15.91 -6.83 7.97
C LEU A 231 -16.21 -5.79 6.88
N TRP A 232 -17.40 -5.20 6.93
CA TRP A 232 -17.74 -4.07 6.09
C TRP A 232 -17.01 -2.80 6.55
N PRO A 233 -16.59 -1.93 5.62
CA PRO A 233 -15.94 -0.66 5.98
C PRO A 233 -16.79 0.24 6.86
N SER A 234 -18.09 0.25 6.63
CA SER A 234 -19.11 0.92 7.46
C SER A 234 -20.49 0.30 7.23
N SER A 235 -21.51 0.76 7.97
CA SER A 235 -22.90 0.38 7.72
C SER A 235 -23.50 1.00 6.44
N GLU A 236 -22.81 1.98 5.85
CA GLU A 236 -23.24 2.70 4.65
C GLU A 236 -22.68 2.10 3.35
N VAL A 237 -21.62 1.27 3.43
CA VAL A 237 -21.01 0.53 2.32
C VAL A 237 -21.62 -0.86 2.24
N ARG A 238 -22.17 -1.23 1.08
CA ARG A 238 -22.85 -2.54 0.89
C ARG A 238 -22.60 -3.10 -0.51
#